data_486903bfcaaaea3b2589a1d17b471e02
#
_entry.id   486903bfcaaaea3b2589a1d17b471e02
#
_cell.length_a   1.000
_cell.length_b   1.000
_cell.length_c   1.000
_cell.angle_alpha   90.00
_cell.angle_beta   90.00
_cell.angle_gamma   90.00
#
_symmetry.space_group_name_H-M   'P 1'
#
loop_
_entity.id
_entity.type
_entity.pdbx_description
1 polymer ?
#
loop_
_entity_poly.entity_id
_entity_poly.type
_entity_poly.pdbx_seq_one_letter_code
_entity_poly.pdbx_strand_id
1 'polypeptide(L)'
;TARDMWLTIRSQDVMELPAEDAPLPELHAFLKDAVTQGGMDVTPLEAIVERVLDEEKLRKSPIRLGLVTVEQKTLKARELPLEDIPEGKVKDYLLASAACFPALRAHTIDGVSYLDGGYRDNMPTALAQKMGAEELVCVDLEGVGITRPNRTGLPTTLIRSYWELGDILHFEPATARRNIELGYHDTLRAFGRLRGCAYAVDSGAESSADAAAFHAAFEAVQRDVREKHPSTLT
;
A
#
# COMPACT_ATOMS: atom_id res chain seq x y z
N THR A 1 -6.02 -10.34 -14.54
CA THR A 1 -4.80 -10.22 -13.70
C THR A 1 -4.97 -9.14 -12.64
N ALA A 2 -4.07 -9.07 -11.63
CA ALA A 2 -4.08 -7.99 -10.63
C ALA A 2 -4.03 -6.59 -11.30
N ARG A 3 -3.20 -6.45 -12.35
CA ARG A 3 -3.13 -5.21 -13.13
C ARG A 3 -4.49 -4.82 -13.72
N ASP A 4 -5.21 -5.77 -14.32
CA ASP A 4 -6.51 -5.47 -14.95
C ASP A 4 -7.53 -5.03 -13.90
N MET A 5 -7.50 -5.62 -12.70
CA MET A 5 -8.32 -5.21 -11.58
C MET A 5 -8.03 -3.75 -11.20
N TRP A 6 -6.76 -3.38 -11.00
CA TRP A 6 -6.38 -2.01 -10.67
C TRP A 6 -6.73 -0.99 -11.77
N LEU A 7 -6.77 -1.39 -13.03
CA LEU A 7 -7.14 -0.53 -14.16
C LEU A 7 -8.67 -0.33 -14.30
N THR A 8 -9.47 -1.00 -13.47
CA THR A 8 -10.93 -0.93 -13.52
C THR A 8 -11.59 -0.56 -12.20
N ILE A 9 -10.90 -0.80 -11.06
CA ILE A 9 -11.44 -0.56 -9.73
C ILE A 9 -11.73 0.93 -9.48
N ARG A 10 -12.84 1.20 -8.79
CA ARG A 10 -13.27 2.53 -8.36
C ARG A 10 -13.55 2.52 -6.87
N SER A 11 -13.62 3.69 -6.25
CA SER A 11 -13.87 3.82 -4.81
C SER A 11 -15.16 3.12 -4.36
N GLN A 12 -16.21 3.17 -5.17
CA GLN A 12 -17.49 2.47 -4.92
C GLN A 12 -17.40 0.93 -4.97
N ASP A 13 -16.35 0.38 -5.58
CA ASP A 13 -16.10 -1.07 -5.60
C ASP A 13 -15.39 -1.53 -4.31
N VAL A 14 -14.87 -0.59 -3.53
CA VAL A 14 -14.11 -0.86 -2.29
C VAL A 14 -14.93 -0.55 -1.04
N MET A 15 -15.70 0.53 -1.08
CA MET A 15 -16.50 1.01 0.05
C MET A 15 -17.85 1.52 -0.41
N GLU A 16 -18.84 1.45 0.48
CA GLU A 16 -20.12 2.07 0.23
C GLU A 16 -19.98 3.60 0.24
N LEU A 17 -20.40 4.23 -0.84
CA LEU A 17 -20.38 5.69 -1.01
C LEU A 17 -21.79 6.17 -1.41
N PRO A 18 -22.20 7.39 -1.01
CA PRO A 18 -23.41 7.99 -1.51
C PRO A 18 -23.29 8.28 -3.01
N ALA A 19 -24.41 8.41 -3.70
CA ALA A 19 -24.43 8.83 -5.10
C ALA A 19 -23.75 10.21 -5.24
N GLU A 20 -23.08 10.46 -6.38
CA GLU A 20 -22.37 11.74 -6.63
C GLU A 20 -23.30 12.96 -6.57
N ASP A 21 -24.57 12.77 -6.91
CA ASP A 21 -25.64 13.79 -6.89
C ASP A 21 -26.58 13.66 -5.67
N ALA A 22 -26.16 12.93 -4.62
CA ALA A 22 -26.95 12.71 -3.42
C ALA A 22 -27.35 14.04 -2.76
N PRO A 23 -28.62 14.22 -2.39
CA PRO A 23 -29.08 15.43 -1.73
C PRO A 23 -28.45 15.58 -0.34
N LEU A 24 -28.26 16.82 0.13
CA LEU A 24 -27.64 17.12 1.43
C LEU A 24 -28.16 16.30 2.62
N PRO A 25 -29.48 16.04 2.77
CA PRO A 25 -29.97 15.20 3.87
C PRO A 25 -29.46 13.76 3.82
N GLU A 26 -29.33 13.18 2.63
CA GLU A 26 -28.81 11.83 2.41
C GLU A 26 -27.30 11.77 2.71
N LEU A 27 -26.54 12.76 2.25
CA LEU A 27 -25.12 12.91 2.58
C LEU A 27 -24.91 13.05 4.10
N HIS A 28 -25.73 13.85 4.78
CA HIS A 28 -25.66 13.96 6.24
C HIS A 28 -26.00 12.65 6.95
N ALA A 29 -26.99 11.91 6.46
CA ALA A 29 -27.35 10.61 7.01
C ALA A 29 -26.19 9.61 6.84
N PHE A 30 -25.59 9.55 5.67
CA PHE A 30 -24.41 8.74 5.37
C PHE A 30 -23.22 9.06 6.30
N LEU A 31 -22.85 10.34 6.41
CA LEU A 31 -21.75 10.77 7.30
C LEU A 31 -22.02 10.44 8.76
N LYS A 32 -23.26 10.64 9.22
CA LYS A 32 -23.66 10.28 10.58
C LYS A 32 -23.57 8.78 10.82
N ASP A 33 -23.99 7.95 9.86
CA ASP A 33 -23.88 6.50 9.95
C ASP A 33 -22.40 6.07 9.98
N ALA A 34 -21.59 6.56 9.05
CA ALA A 34 -20.15 6.27 9.02
C ALA A 34 -19.46 6.60 10.35
N VAL A 35 -19.76 7.76 10.96
CA VAL A 35 -19.23 8.13 12.27
C VAL A 35 -19.75 7.21 13.37
N THR A 36 -21.05 6.89 13.36
CA THR A 36 -21.70 6.06 14.39
C THR A 36 -21.19 4.61 14.34
N GLN A 37 -20.97 4.09 13.14
CA GLN A 37 -20.50 2.73 12.90
C GLN A 37 -18.94 2.61 12.96
N GLY A 38 -18.24 3.73 13.12
CA GLY A 38 -16.78 3.75 13.22
C GLY A 38 -16.06 3.55 11.90
N GLY A 39 -16.56 4.13 10.82
CA GLY A 39 -15.98 4.12 9.49
C GLY A 39 -16.98 3.71 8.40
N MET A 40 -16.55 3.87 7.16
CA MET A 40 -17.31 3.46 5.97
C MET A 40 -17.43 1.93 5.89
N ASP A 41 -18.53 1.47 5.32
CA ASP A 41 -18.79 0.06 5.08
C ASP A 41 -17.92 -0.47 3.94
N VAL A 42 -17.31 -1.64 4.13
CA VAL A 42 -16.39 -2.29 3.20
C VAL A 42 -16.97 -3.57 2.59
N THR A 43 -18.30 -3.76 2.65
CA THR A 43 -18.97 -4.90 2.03
C THR A 43 -18.60 -5.07 0.54
N PRO A 44 -18.45 -4.00 -0.27
CA PRO A 44 -17.96 -4.16 -1.65
C PRO A 44 -16.57 -4.77 -1.73
N LEU A 45 -15.64 -4.36 -0.86
CA LEU A 45 -14.29 -4.96 -0.80
C LEU A 45 -14.35 -6.44 -0.38
N GLU A 46 -15.19 -6.79 0.59
CA GLU A 46 -15.38 -8.18 0.99
C GLU A 46 -15.82 -9.06 -0.17
N ALA A 47 -16.75 -8.57 -1.01
CA ALA A 47 -17.20 -9.28 -2.20
C ALA A 47 -16.08 -9.45 -3.26
N ILE A 48 -15.19 -8.46 -3.40
CA ILE A 48 -14.02 -8.59 -4.27
C ILE A 48 -13.08 -9.67 -3.74
N VAL A 49 -12.72 -9.61 -2.45
CA VAL A 49 -11.81 -10.57 -1.84
C VAL A 49 -12.38 -11.99 -1.95
N GLU A 50 -13.66 -12.18 -1.66
CA GLU A 50 -14.32 -13.48 -1.78
C GLU A 50 -14.31 -14.05 -3.20
N ARG A 51 -14.46 -13.20 -4.20
CA ARG A 51 -14.44 -13.59 -5.62
C ARG A 51 -13.06 -13.98 -6.12
N VAL A 52 -11.99 -13.33 -5.62
CA VAL A 52 -10.62 -13.50 -6.15
C VAL A 52 -9.75 -14.41 -5.30
N LEU A 53 -10.06 -14.56 -4.01
CA LEU A 53 -9.27 -15.37 -3.09
C LEU A 53 -9.56 -16.85 -3.29
N ASP A 54 -8.53 -17.60 -3.63
CA ASP A 54 -8.51 -19.05 -3.59
C ASP A 54 -7.53 -19.47 -2.48
N GLU A 55 -8.06 -19.66 -1.27
CA GLU A 55 -7.24 -19.96 -0.09
C GLU A 55 -6.47 -21.27 -0.25
N GLU A 56 -7.05 -22.26 -0.90
CA GLU A 56 -6.39 -23.56 -1.11
C GLU A 56 -5.16 -23.40 -2.02
N LYS A 57 -5.29 -22.66 -3.13
CA LYS A 57 -4.15 -22.36 -4.01
C LYS A 57 -3.11 -21.50 -3.30
N LEU A 58 -3.54 -20.53 -2.50
CA LEU A 58 -2.64 -19.66 -1.76
C LEU A 58 -1.78 -20.48 -0.79
N ARG A 59 -2.39 -21.41 -0.04
CA ARG A 59 -1.67 -22.29 0.90
C ARG A 59 -0.73 -23.28 0.23
N LYS A 60 -1.01 -23.66 -1.01
CA LYS A 60 -0.14 -24.53 -1.84
C LYS A 60 0.93 -23.75 -2.62
N SER A 61 0.89 -22.41 -2.57
CA SER A 61 1.84 -21.57 -3.29
C SER A 61 3.26 -21.73 -2.73
N PRO A 62 4.29 -21.75 -3.60
CA PRO A 62 5.68 -21.64 -3.15
C PRO A 62 6.02 -20.24 -2.63
N ILE A 63 5.19 -19.24 -2.93
CA ILE A 63 5.35 -17.88 -2.43
C ILE A 63 4.69 -17.79 -1.05
N ARG A 64 5.47 -17.44 -0.04
CA ARG A 64 4.97 -17.30 1.32
C ARG A 64 4.28 -15.94 1.49
N LEU A 65 3.12 -15.94 2.12
CA LEU A 65 2.39 -14.75 2.51
C LEU A 65 2.59 -14.47 4.01
N GLY A 66 2.81 -13.23 4.36
CA GLY A 66 2.71 -12.72 5.71
C GLY A 66 1.94 -11.41 5.71
N LEU A 67 1.16 -11.15 6.74
CA LEU A 67 0.42 -9.90 6.90
C LEU A 67 0.51 -9.40 8.35
N VAL A 68 0.19 -8.12 8.53
CA VAL A 68 0.13 -7.48 9.84
C VAL A 68 -1.27 -6.91 10.04
N THR A 69 -1.82 -7.10 11.21
CA THR A 69 -3.01 -6.41 11.68
C THR A 69 -2.84 -5.99 13.13
N VAL A 70 -3.69 -5.13 13.65
CA VAL A 70 -3.58 -4.59 15.01
C VAL A 70 -4.88 -4.83 15.76
N GLU A 71 -4.81 -5.49 16.90
CA GLU A 71 -5.97 -5.65 17.78
C GLU A 71 -6.40 -4.27 18.30
N GLN A 72 -7.63 -3.84 18.01
CA GLN A 72 -8.13 -2.51 18.30
C GLN A 72 -8.06 -2.16 19.80
N LYS A 73 -8.46 -3.08 20.67
CA LYS A 73 -8.56 -2.86 22.11
C LYS A 73 -7.20 -2.69 22.79
N THR A 74 -6.23 -3.49 22.39
CA THR A 74 -4.90 -3.55 23.05
C THR A 74 -3.84 -2.77 22.28
N LEU A 75 -4.12 -2.41 21.03
CA LEU A 75 -3.19 -1.83 20.06
C LEU A 75 -1.92 -2.69 19.86
N LYS A 76 -2.03 -4.00 20.04
CA LYS A 76 -0.95 -4.94 19.80
C LYS A 76 -0.96 -5.38 18.33
N ALA A 77 0.21 -5.31 17.70
CA ALA A 77 0.39 -5.87 16.35
C ALA A 77 0.32 -7.40 16.39
N ARG A 78 -0.31 -7.96 15.39
CA ARG A 78 -0.34 -9.38 15.07
C ARG A 78 0.38 -9.55 13.73
N GLU A 79 1.60 -10.03 13.81
CA GLU A 79 2.40 -10.40 12.62
C GLU A 79 2.10 -11.88 12.33
N LEU A 80 1.48 -12.15 11.20
CA LEU A 80 0.88 -13.43 10.87
C LEU A 80 1.46 -13.98 9.55
N PRO A 81 2.41 -14.92 9.60
CA PRO A 81 2.65 -15.79 8.47
C PRO A 81 1.39 -16.59 8.14
N LEU A 82 1.21 -16.98 6.88
CA LEU A 82 0.01 -17.71 6.43
C LEU A 82 -0.27 -18.98 7.23
N GLU A 83 0.79 -19.68 7.64
CA GLU A 83 0.72 -20.89 8.47
C GLU A 83 0.10 -20.67 9.86
N ASP A 84 0.17 -19.44 10.38
CA ASP A 84 -0.43 -19.05 11.67
C ASP A 84 -1.89 -18.60 11.55
N ILE A 85 -2.39 -18.47 10.31
CA ILE A 85 -3.80 -18.11 10.05
C ILE A 85 -4.62 -19.40 9.96
N PRO A 86 -5.68 -19.58 10.77
CA PRO A 86 -6.54 -20.74 10.69
C PRO A 86 -7.16 -20.93 9.29
N GLU A 87 -7.39 -22.18 8.88
CA GLU A 87 -8.07 -22.48 7.62
C GLU A 87 -9.45 -21.83 7.58
N GLY A 88 -9.79 -21.27 6.41
CA GLY A 88 -11.03 -20.53 6.17
C GLY A 88 -11.04 -19.11 6.73
N LYS A 89 -9.93 -18.62 7.35
CA LYS A 89 -9.84 -17.28 7.94
C LYS A 89 -8.94 -16.31 7.18
N VAL A 90 -8.34 -16.70 6.07
CA VAL A 90 -7.44 -15.83 5.31
C VAL A 90 -8.17 -14.58 4.82
N LYS A 91 -9.42 -14.73 4.33
CA LYS A 91 -10.27 -13.59 3.94
C LYS A 91 -10.40 -12.58 5.09
N ASP A 92 -10.78 -13.06 6.27
CA ASP A 92 -11.00 -12.19 7.44
C ASP A 92 -9.72 -11.42 7.82
N TYR A 93 -8.57 -12.08 7.83
CA TYR A 93 -7.31 -11.43 8.18
C TYR A 93 -6.78 -10.47 7.10
N LEU A 94 -7.07 -10.73 5.80
CA LEU A 94 -6.79 -9.77 4.72
C LEU A 94 -7.63 -8.49 4.90
N LEU A 95 -8.92 -8.63 5.19
CA LEU A 95 -9.81 -7.50 5.46
C LEU A 95 -9.41 -6.74 6.72
N ALA A 96 -9.01 -7.46 7.77
CA ALA A 96 -8.47 -6.85 8.99
C ALA A 96 -7.20 -6.05 8.74
N SER A 97 -6.29 -6.56 7.86
CA SER A 97 -5.06 -5.86 7.47
C SER A 97 -5.31 -4.64 6.58
N ALA A 98 -6.50 -4.53 5.99
CA ALA A 98 -6.93 -3.39 5.17
C ALA A 98 -7.89 -2.43 5.91
N ALA A 99 -8.21 -2.68 7.19
CA ALA A 99 -9.17 -1.91 7.97
C ALA A 99 -8.57 -0.57 8.45
N CYS A 100 -8.45 0.40 7.54
CA CYS A 100 -7.88 1.72 7.78
C CYS A 100 -8.84 2.62 8.59
N PHE A 101 -9.04 2.28 9.86
CA PHE A 101 -9.86 3.02 10.81
C PHE A 101 -9.29 4.46 11.04
N PRO A 102 -10.07 5.52 11.26
CA PRO A 102 -11.55 5.54 11.32
C PRO A 102 -12.21 5.70 9.94
N ALA A 103 -11.47 5.76 8.86
CA ALA A 103 -12.05 5.92 7.53
C ALA A 103 -12.84 4.67 7.10
N LEU A 104 -12.27 3.48 7.31
CA LEU A 104 -12.94 2.20 7.12
C LEU A 104 -13.21 1.55 8.47
N ARG A 105 -14.29 0.77 8.56
CA ARG A 105 -14.64 0.05 9.80
C ARG A 105 -13.57 -0.94 10.21
N ALA A 106 -13.36 -1.09 11.53
CA ALA A 106 -12.58 -2.18 12.07
C ALA A 106 -13.20 -3.54 11.69
N HIS A 107 -12.37 -4.50 11.31
CA HIS A 107 -12.85 -5.85 10.97
C HIS A 107 -12.86 -6.76 12.20
N THR A 108 -13.97 -7.47 12.42
CA THR A 108 -14.12 -8.32 13.61
C THR A 108 -13.98 -9.80 13.26
N ILE A 109 -13.03 -10.47 13.91
CA ILE A 109 -12.77 -11.91 13.76
C ILE A 109 -12.97 -12.58 15.12
N ASP A 110 -13.90 -13.50 15.19
CA ASP A 110 -14.21 -14.28 16.40
C ASP A 110 -14.40 -13.40 17.66
N GLY A 111 -15.09 -12.27 17.49
CA GLY A 111 -15.40 -11.33 18.58
C GLY A 111 -14.27 -10.35 18.93
N VAL A 112 -13.15 -10.38 18.26
CA VAL A 112 -12.04 -9.43 18.40
C VAL A 112 -11.99 -8.50 17.21
N SER A 113 -11.98 -7.18 17.45
CA SER A 113 -11.88 -6.17 16.41
C SER A 113 -10.43 -5.84 16.08
N TYR A 114 -10.14 -5.74 14.80
CA TYR A 114 -8.82 -5.48 14.25
C TYR A 114 -8.80 -4.25 13.37
N LEU A 115 -7.66 -3.59 13.34
CA LEU A 115 -7.31 -2.44 12.51
C LEU A 115 -6.19 -2.82 11.54
N ASP A 116 -5.99 -1.98 10.53
CA ASP A 116 -4.89 -2.06 9.58
C ASP A 116 -3.52 -2.19 10.28
N GLY A 117 -2.63 -2.97 9.67
CA GLY A 117 -1.27 -3.17 10.15
C GLY A 117 -0.45 -1.87 10.22
N GLY A 118 -0.76 -0.90 9.37
CA GLY A 118 -0.13 0.41 9.31
C GLY A 118 -0.22 1.23 10.59
N TYR A 119 -1.14 0.90 11.49
CA TYR A 119 -1.15 1.47 12.85
C TYR A 119 0.11 1.15 13.66
N ARG A 120 0.86 0.14 13.26
CA ARG A 120 2.08 -0.28 13.96
C ARG A 120 3.29 -0.40 13.06
N ASP A 121 3.12 -0.86 11.83
CA ASP A 121 4.22 -0.99 10.88
C ASP A 121 3.71 -1.15 9.45
N ASN A 122 3.89 -0.11 8.63
CA ASN A 122 3.60 -0.14 7.19
C ASN A 122 4.61 -0.96 6.39
N MET A 123 5.77 -1.29 6.99
CA MET A 123 6.84 -1.99 6.28
C MET A 123 7.44 -3.09 7.16
N PRO A 124 6.74 -4.24 7.31
CA PRO A 124 7.05 -5.26 8.31
C PRO A 124 8.27 -6.11 7.91
N THR A 125 9.43 -5.49 7.81
CA THR A 125 10.70 -6.14 7.43
C THR A 125 11.12 -7.24 8.41
N ALA A 126 10.80 -7.05 9.70
CA ALA A 126 11.07 -8.06 10.74
C ALA A 126 10.26 -9.34 10.52
N LEU A 127 9.00 -9.23 10.07
CA LEU A 127 8.17 -10.38 9.71
C LEU A 127 8.78 -11.12 8.52
N ALA A 128 9.17 -10.40 7.47
CA ALA A 128 9.81 -11.01 6.29
C ALA A 128 11.09 -11.78 6.69
N GLN A 129 11.93 -11.22 7.57
CA GLN A 129 13.12 -11.90 8.10
C GLN A 129 12.75 -13.17 8.89
N LYS A 130 11.76 -13.12 9.77
CA LYS A 130 11.26 -14.30 10.50
C LYS A 130 10.76 -15.40 9.55
N MET A 131 10.20 -15.01 8.43
CA MET A 131 9.73 -15.91 7.38
C MET A 131 10.87 -16.45 6.51
N GLY A 132 12.12 -16.09 6.77
CA GLY A 132 13.31 -16.62 6.10
C GLY A 132 13.77 -15.79 4.90
N ALA A 133 13.39 -14.53 4.79
CA ALA A 133 13.96 -13.66 3.76
C ALA A 133 15.44 -13.41 4.04
N GLU A 134 16.27 -13.48 3.00
CA GLU A 134 17.71 -13.21 3.02
C GLU A 134 18.03 -11.85 2.37
N GLU A 135 17.09 -11.32 1.59
CA GLU A 135 17.15 -10.02 0.93
C GLU A 135 15.74 -9.39 0.94
N LEU A 136 15.67 -8.07 0.98
CA LEU A 136 14.41 -7.33 1.01
C LEU A 136 14.28 -6.41 -0.20
N VAL A 137 13.12 -6.46 -0.83
CA VAL A 137 12.65 -5.42 -1.76
C VAL A 137 11.46 -4.75 -1.11
N CYS A 138 11.64 -3.51 -0.66
CA CYS A 138 10.63 -2.74 0.05
C CYS A 138 9.98 -1.73 -0.90
N VAL A 139 8.66 -1.76 -1.03
CA VAL A 139 7.88 -0.78 -1.79
C VAL A 139 7.19 0.16 -0.81
N ASP A 140 7.63 1.41 -0.79
CA ASP A 140 7.08 2.44 0.09
C ASP A 140 6.14 3.35 -0.69
N LEU A 141 4.86 3.28 -0.36
CA LEU A 141 3.82 4.12 -0.95
C LEU A 141 3.60 5.43 -0.18
N GLU A 142 4.41 5.70 0.86
CA GLU A 142 4.26 6.84 1.77
C GLU A 142 2.84 6.95 2.37
N GLY A 143 2.20 5.79 2.56
CA GLY A 143 0.85 5.69 3.10
C GLY A 143 0.75 6.16 4.55
N VAL A 144 -0.47 6.53 4.96
CA VAL A 144 -0.77 6.93 6.33
C VAL A 144 -0.45 5.78 7.29
N GLY A 145 0.28 6.07 8.38
CA GLY A 145 0.61 5.07 9.38
C GLY A 145 2.04 5.21 9.92
N ILE A 146 2.50 4.16 10.58
CA ILE A 146 3.85 4.11 11.17
C ILE A 146 4.72 3.22 10.30
N THR A 147 5.81 3.76 9.76
CA THR A 147 6.86 2.98 9.12
C THR A 147 8.03 2.82 10.09
N ARG A 148 8.29 1.60 10.52
CA ARG A 148 9.40 1.32 11.43
C ARG A 148 10.73 1.28 10.66
N PRO A 149 11.83 1.73 11.29
CA PRO A 149 13.16 1.58 10.70
C PRO A 149 13.49 0.09 10.47
N ASN A 150 14.01 -0.23 9.29
CA ASN A 150 14.53 -1.56 9.03
C ASN A 150 15.75 -1.84 9.93
N ARG A 151 15.63 -2.84 10.78
CA ARG A 151 16.70 -3.28 11.72
C ARG A 151 17.14 -4.72 11.47
N THR A 152 16.75 -5.31 10.34
CA THR A 152 17.07 -6.70 10.01
C THR A 152 18.55 -6.92 9.70
N GLY A 153 19.22 -5.88 9.22
CA GLY A 153 20.60 -6.00 8.69
C GLY A 153 20.69 -6.69 7.32
N LEU A 154 19.54 -7.05 6.72
CA LEU A 154 19.50 -7.68 5.41
C LEU A 154 19.76 -6.67 4.28
N PRO A 155 20.39 -7.10 3.17
CA PRO A 155 20.43 -6.30 1.95
C PRO A 155 19.02 -5.83 1.58
N THR A 156 18.85 -4.53 1.35
CA THR A 156 17.52 -3.95 1.16
C THR A 156 17.53 -2.98 -0.01
N THR A 157 16.66 -3.23 -0.99
CA THR A 157 16.33 -2.29 -2.06
C THR A 157 15.04 -1.60 -1.73
N LEU A 158 15.06 -0.27 -1.61
CA LEU A 158 13.87 0.55 -1.37
C LEU A 158 13.37 1.13 -2.69
N ILE A 159 12.11 0.86 -3.02
CA ILE A 159 11.39 1.44 -4.15
C ILE A 159 10.41 2.47 -3.57
N ARG A 160 10.58 3.73 -3.97
CA ARG A 160 9.74 4.85 -3.55
C ARG A 160 9.52 5.78 -4.71
N SER A 161 8.31 6.28 -4.89
CA SER A 161 8.04 7.28 -5.90
C SER A 161 8.55 8.66 -5.50
N TYR A 162 9.06 9.39 -6.48
CA TYR A 162 9.34 10.81 -6.35
C TYR A 162 8.06 11.64 -6.37
N TRP A 163 7.04 11.15 -7.09
CA TRP A 163 5.76 11.81 -7.28
C TRP A 163 4.74 11.36 -6.24
N GLU A 164 3.84 12.25 -5.87
CA GLU A 164 2.70 11.88 -5.05
C GLU A 164 1.80 10.88 -5.79
N LEU A 165 1.41 9.83 -5.09
CA LEU A 165 0.62 8.74 -5.64
C LEU A 165 -0.90 8.96 -5.53
N GLY A 166 -1.30 10.05 -4.86
CA GLY A 166 -2.71 10.37 -4.61
C GLY A 166 -3.20 9.90 -3.24
N ASP A 167 -4.50 10.06 -3.01
CA ASP A 167 -5.15 9.72 -1.75
C ASP A 167 -5.33 8.19 -1.61
N ILE A 168 -5.11 7.67 -0.40
CA ILE A 168 -5.19 6.25 -0.06
C ILE A 168 -6.59 5.66 -0.25
N LEU A 169 -7.64 6.46 -0.17
CA LEU A 169 -9.03 6.03 -0.31
C LEU A 169 -9.65 6.41 -1.66
N HIS A 170 -8.87 7.01 -2.55
CA HIS A 170 -9.34 7.43 -3.86
C HIS A 170 -8.93 6.42 -4.93
N PHE A 171 -9.82 5.51 -5.28
CA PHE A 171 -9.60 4.48 -6.29
C PHE A 171 -10.15 4.95 -7.63
N GLU A 172 -9.24 5.32 -8.54
CA GLU A 172 -9.55 5.78 -9.89
C GLU A 172 -8.67 5.08 -10.93
N PRO A 173 -9.24 4.55 -12.03
CA PRO A 173 -8.48 3.88 -13.07
C PRO A 173 -7.37 4.73 -13.70
N ALA A 174 -7.59 6.03 -13.84
CA ALA A 174 -6.57 6.95 -14.38
C ALA A 174 -5.38 7.08 -13.44
N THR A 175 -5.63 7.28 -12.14
CA THR A 175 -4.61 7.33 -11.09
C THR A 175 -3.85 6.01 -11.01
N ALA A 176 -4.56 4.89 -11.03
CA ALA A 176 -3.96 3.56 -11.00
C ALA A 176 -3.04 3.33 -12.22
N ARG A 177 -3.45 3.73 -13.43
CA ARG A 177 -2.63 3.64 -14.65
C ARG A 177 -1.33 4.43 -14.50
N ARG A 178 -1.43 5.69 -14.09
CA ARG A 178 -0.28 6.57 -13.83
C ARG A 178 0.66 5.93 -12.79
N ASN A 179 0.13 5.46 -11.68
CA ASN A 179 0.93 4.92 -10.58
C ASN A 179 1.60 3.58 -10.94
N ILE A 180 0.98 2.76 -11.79
CA ILE A 180 1.62 1.54 -12.33
C ILE A 180 2.84 1.91 -13.18
N GLU A 181 2.75 2.94 -14.03
CA GLU A 181 3.88 3.41 -14.83
C GLU A 181 4.98 4.02 -13.95
N LEU A 182 4.62 4.85 -12.97
CA LEU A 182 5.58 5.39 -12.00
C LEU A 182 6.31 4.27 -11.26
N GLY A 183 5.59 3.31 -10.70
CA GLY A 183 6.18 2.19 -9.97
C GLY A 183 7.10 1.33 -10.84
N TYR A 184 6.81 1.17 -12.13
CA TYR A 184 7.70 0.49 -13.07
C TYR A 184 9.04 1.25 -13.22
N HIS A 185 8.99 2.57 -13.46
CA HIS A 185 10.20 3.39 -13.59
C HIS A 185 10.96 3.51 -12.27
N ASP A 186 10.26 3.66 -11.15
CA ASP A 186 10.87 3.69 -9.81
C ASP A 186 11.60 2.39 -9.50
N THR A 187 11.04 1.25 -9.90
CA THR A 187 11.71 -0.06 -9.79
C THR A 187 12.98 -0.12 -10.61
N LEU A 188 12.93 0.29 -11.90
CA LEU A 188 14.12 0.31 -12.74
C LEU A 188 15.20 1.23 -12.18
N ARG A 189 14.82 2.35 -11.57
CA ARG A 189 15.74 3.26 -10.90
C ARG A 189 16.35 2.64 -9.65
N ALA A 190 15.55 2.02 -8.79
CA ALA A 190 16.02 1.37 -7.58
C ALA A 190 17.05 0.26 -7.88
N PHE A 191 16.91 -0.42 -9.01
CA PHE A 191 17.85 -1.43 -9.50
C PHE A 191 18.95 -0.88 -10.43
N GLY A 192 19.12 0.45 -10.49
CA GLY A 192 20.21 1.11 -11.23
C GLY A 192 20.10 1.07 -12.75
N ARG A 193 18.94 0.68 -13.31
CA ARG A 193 18.71 0.62 -14.77
C ARG A 193 18.24 1.95 -15.36
N LEU A 194 17.69 2.84 -14.54
CA LEU A 194 17.37 4.22 -14.88
C LEU A 194 18.00 5.15 -13.86
N ARG A 195 18.22 6.41 -14.24
CA ARG A 195 18.71 7.48 -13.37
C ARG A 195 17.75 8.65 -13.41
N GLY A 196 17.88 9.52 -12.42
CA GLY A 196 17.00 10.67 -12.23
C GLY A 196 15.92 10.44 -11.17
N CYS A 197 15.19 11.49 -10.82
CA CYS A 197 14.09 11.45 -9.84
C CYS A 197 12.76 11.82 -10.50
N ALA A 198 12.55 13.10 -10.83
CA ALA A 198 11.33 13.57 -11.49
C ALA A 198 11.23 13.07 -12.94
N TYR A 199 12.37 12.92 -13.59
CA TYR A 199 12.48 12.37 -14.95
C TYR A 199 13.47 11.23 -14.92
N ALA A 200 13.09 10.09 -15.52
CA ALA A 200 13.95 8.93 -15.65
C ALA A 200 14.70 8.99 -16.99
N VAL A 201 16.00 8.77 -16.96
CA VAL A 201 16.87 8.77 -18.13
C VAL A 201 17.59 7.45 -18.20
N ASP A 202 17.56 6.81 -19.37
CA ASP A 202 18.42 5.66 -19.66
C ASP A 202 19.85 6.15 -19.83
N SER A 203 20.74 5.75 -18.93
CA SER A 203 22.13 6.20 -18.93
C SER A 203 23.02 5.37 -19.87
N GLY A 204 22.49 4.36 -20.55
CA GLY A 204 23.29 3.42 -21.34
C GLY A 204 24.26 2.57 -20.49
N ALA A 205 25.00 1.69 -21.14
CA ALA A 205 25.96 0.79 -20.48
C ALA A 205 27.28 1.47 -20.05
N GLU A 206 27.55 2.67 -20.55
CA GLU A 206 28.82 3.40 -20.32
C GLU A 206 28.54 4.76 -19.68
N SER A 207 28.52 4.83 -18.35
CA SER A 207 28.58 6.13 -17.68
C SER A 207 30.01 6.39 -17.19
N SER A 208 30.65 7.48 -17.67
CA SER A 208 31.87 7.99 -17.07
C SER A 208 31.64 8.42 -15.63
N ALA A 209 32.71 8.49 -14.80
CA ALA A 209 32.61 9.00 -13.43
C ALA A 209 31.99 10.41 -13.40
N ASP A 210 32.24 11.24 -14.43
CA ASP A 210 31.67 12.57 -14.57
C ASP A 210 30.15 12.55 -14.81
N ALA A 211 29.67 11.58 -15.61
CA ALA A 211 28.22 11.39 -15.81
C ALA A 211 27.55 10.94 -14.51
N ALA A 212 28.18 10.08 -13.72
CA ALA A 212 27.65 9.68 -12.41
C ALA A 212 27.58 10.85 -11.41
N ALA A 213 28.63 11.68 -11.38
CA ALA A 213 28.68 12.90 -10.54
C ALA A 213 27.61 13.91 -10.98
N PHE A 214 27.44 14.14 -12.28
CA PHE A 214 26.38 15.01 -12.82
C PHE A 214 25.00 14.51 -12.43
N HIS A 215 24.72 13.22 -12.59
CA HIS A 215 23.41 12.64 -12.22
C HIS A 215 23.13 12.79 -10.72
N ALA A 216 24.11 12.53 -9.85
CA ALA A 216 23.96 12.70 -8.41
C ALA A 216 23.64 14.18 -8.03
N ALA A 217 24.32 15.13 -8.66
CA ALA A 217 24.08 16.56 -8.47
C ALA A 217 22.68 16.95 -8.98
N PHE A 218 22.28 16.45 -10.15
CA PHE A 218 20.95 16.71 -10.72
C PHE A 218 19.83 16.16 -9.85
N GLU A 219 19.97 14.94 -9.34
CA GLU A 219 19.01 14.35 -8.40
C GLU A 219 18.90 15.15 -7.09
N ALA A 220 20.01 15.68 -6.58
CA ALA A 220 20.02 16.51 -5.39
C ALA A 220 19.23 17.83 -5.62
N VAL A 221 19.42 18.45 -6.80
CA VAL A 221 18.68 19.66 -7.19
C VAL A 221 17.17 19.36 -7.33
N GLN A 222 16.82 18.25 -7.97
CA GLN A 222 15.42 17.88 -8.12
C GLN A 222 14.72 17.66 -6.77
N ARG A 223 15.40 17.01 -5.80
CA ARG A 223 14.89 16.85 -4.44
C ARG A 223 14.70 18.18 -3.72
N ASP A 224 15.69 19.05 -3.80
CA ASP A 224 15.63 20.38 -3.18
C ASP A 224 14.47 21.23 -3.75
N VAL A 225 14.22 21.15 -5.06
CA VAL A 225 13.09 21.83 -5.72
C VAL A 225 11.75 21.29 -5.22
N ARG A 226 11.60 19.96 -5.09
CA ARG A 226 10.38 19.34 -4.54
C ARG A 226 10.12 19.78 -3.11
N GLU A 227 11.14 19.76 -2.25
CA GLU A 227 11.00 20.14 -0.84
C GLU A 227 10.60 21.62 -0.67
N LYS A 228 11.13 22.50 -1.52
CA LYS A 228 10.87 23.94 -1.44
C LYS A 228 9.61 24.38 -2.18
N HIS A 229 9.19 23.64 -3.21
CA HIS A 229 8.10 24.02 -4.11
C HIS A 229 7.19 22.82 -4.43
N PRO A 230 6.50 22.22 -3.43
CA PRO A 230 5.70 21.03 -3.65
C PRO A 230 4.54 21.23 -4.64
N SER A 231 4.04 22.47 -4.79
CA SER A 231 2.89 22.77 -5.64
C SER A 231 3.24 23.06 -7.12
N THR A 232 4.51 23.11 -7.50
CA THR A 232 4.94 23.46 -8.87
C THR A 232 5.18 22.25 -9.76
N LEU A 233 5.04 21.04 -9.24
CA LEU A 233 5.36 19.78 -9.93
C LEU A 233 4.14 18.86 -10.13
N THR A 234 2.92 19.40 -9.98
CA THR A 234 1.65 18.71 -10.29
C THR A 234 1.26 18.88 -11.75
#